data_9c377355bc206317250158ea20328d1e
#
_entry.id   9c377355bc206317250158ea20328d1e
#
_cell.length_a   1.000
_cell.length_b   1.000
_cell.length_c   1.000
_cell.angle_alpha   90.00
_cell.angle_beta   90.00
_cell.angle_gamma   90.00
#
_symmetry.space_group_name_H-M   'P 1'
#
loop_
_entity.id
_entity.type
_entity.pdbx_description
1 polymer ?
#
loop_
_entity_poly.entity_id
_entity_poly.type
_entity_poly.pdbx_seq_one_letter_code
_entity_poly.pdbx_strand_id
1 'polypeptide(L)'
;CIRDSRYNFNSFNYFGMTTSLAQLGNPDLEWQTTLDKNIGFDITILNNRLTLTGDYYYKTTDPLLIAISMPPSSGATDNMTYKNFGKQTSKGFTASATYYIIRRMSERIWWSVRGNLRHGSNELSGIGNRLEMYNSQEREGDNRSTKRYYDGADPDDIWAVRSAGIDPSTGRELFIKKNGELTYDFSYDDEVVVANSRPKVEGVLGTNFSWKGFSCNLDFRYRVGGHSFNSVLFNKVENISTNSLIYNQDKRALYDRWQKPGDKAQFKNIANSTSTPMSSRFVQKDNSLSLEALRIGYEFSPELVHKWGLGSLRLNAYMNDIFRLSTIKMERGTSYPFARSVSFAISLTL
;
A
#
# COMPACT_ATOMS: atom_id res chain seq x y z
N CYS A 1 15.45 -20.25 -14.74
CA CYS A 1 16.10 -19.00 -15.15
C CYS A 1 15.22 -18.31 -16.19
N ILE A 2 14.98 -16.99 -16.08
CA ILE A 2 14.13 -16.23 -17.01
C ILE A 2 14.80 -15.98 -18.37
N ARG A 3 16.08 -16.33 -18.51
CA ARG A 3 16.79 -16.33 -19.82
C ARG A 3 16.45 -17.54 -20.65
N ASP A 4 15.99 -18.64 -20.01
CA ASP A 4 15.67 -19.90 -20.67
C ASP A 4 14.17 -20.05 -20.82
N SER A 5 13.72 -20.71 -21.89
CA SER A 5 12.32 -21.08 -22.04
C SER A 5 11.94 -22.19 -21.07
N ARG A 6 10.78 -22.08 -20.45
CA ARG A 6 10.26 -23.06 -19.52
C ARG A 6 9.12 -23.84 -20.18
N TYR A 7 9.16 -25.15 -20.04
CA TYR A 7 8.13 -26.06 -20.53
C TYR A 7 7.41 -26.71 -19.37
N ASN A 8 6.09 -26.85 -19.47
CA ASN A 8 5.28 -27.67 -18.57
C ASN A 8 5.06 -29.02 -19.20
N PHE A 9 5.18 -30.07 -18.40
CA PHE A 9 4.81 -31.43 -18.79
C PHE A 9 3.39 -31.68 -18.27
N ASN A 10 2.47 -31.87 -19.22
CA ASN A 10 1.09 -32.20 -18.88
C ASN A 10 0.95 -33.71 -18.98
N SER A 11 0.70 -34.39 -17.85
CA SER A 11 0.39 -35.79 -17.82
C SER A 11 -1.08 -36.01 -18.20
N PHE A 12 -1.29 -36.82 -19.19
CA PHE A 12 -2.60 -37.35 -19.62
C PHE A 12 -3.44 -36.47 -20.54
N ASN A 13 -3.12 -36.63 -21.82
CA ASN A 13 -4.05 -36.49 -22.89
C ASN A 13 -4.17 -37.87 -23.59
N TYR A 14 -5.16 -38.04 -24.48
CA TYR A 14 -5.40 -39.28 -25.21
C TYR A 14 -4.15 -39.85 -25.92
N PHE A 15 -3.19 -39.01 -26.25
CA PHE A 15 -1.95 -39.37 -26.95
C PHE A 15 -0.72 -39.52 -26.01
N GLY A 16 -0.91 -39.52 -24.69
CA GLY A 16 0.18 -39.63 -23.72
C GLY A 16 0.65 -38.33 -23.10
N MET A 17 1.95 -38.25 -22.78
CA MET A 17 2.52 -37.09 -22.17
C MET A 17 2.73 -35.97 -23.23
N THR A 18 2.21 -34.78 -22.96
CA THR A 18 2.38 -33.60 -23.81
C THR A 18 3.18 -32.53 -23.11
N THR A 19 3.90 -31.73 -23.88
CA THR A 19 4.62 -30.55 -23.40
C THR A 19 3.97 -29.30 -23.92
N SER A 20 3.84 -28.30 -23.09
CA SER A 20 3.43 -26.94 -23.48
C SER A 20 4.52 -25.94 -23.09
N LEU A 21 4.74 -24.93 -23.91
CA LEU A 21 5.64 -23.82 -23.56
C LEU A 21 4.96 -22.99 -22.48
N ALA A 22 5.53 -22.99 -21.28
CA ALA A 22 5.01 -22.19 -20.18
C ALA A 22 5.42 -20.72 -20.32
N GLN A 23 6.69 -20.48 -20.58
CA GLN A 23 7.25 -19.14 -20.67
C GLN A 23 8.35 -19.11 -21.73
N LEU A 24 8.35 -18.09 -22.57
CA LEU A 24 9.44 -17.83 -23.51
C LEU A 24 10.58 -17.13 -22.76
N GLY A 25 11.77 -17.73 -22.83
CA GLY A 25 13.00 -17.14 -22.30
C GLY A 25 13.50 -15.99 -23.20
N ASN A 26 14.35 -15.17 -22.64
CA ASN A 26 15.07 -14.14 -23.38
C ASN A 26 16.56 -14.23 -23.07
N PRO A 27 17.39 -14.75 -24.00
CA PRO A 27 18.83 -14.92 -23.80
C PRO A 27 19.59 -13.58 -23.70
N ASP A 28 19.00 -12.50 -24.25
CA ASP A 28 19.62 -11.16 -24.29
C ASP A 28 19.39 -10.35 -23.01
N LEU A 29 18.88 -10.99 -21.95
CA LEU A 29 18.66 -10.30 -20.70
C LEU A 29 19.98 -9.86 -20.06
N GLU A 30 20.00 -8.61 -19.64
CA GLU A 30 21.08 -7.98 -18.90
C GLU A 30 20.72 -7.84 -17.41
N TRP A 31 21.74 -7.66 -16.59
CA TRP A 31 21.57 -7.35 -15.19
C TRP A 31 21.03 -5.94 -15.01
N GLN A 32 20.06 -5.80 -14.14
CA GLN A 32 19.56 -4.50 -13.70
C GLN A 32 20.62 -3.84 -12.81
N THR A 33 21.08 -2.66 -13.18
CA THR A 33 22.06 -1.90 -12.42
C THR A 33 21.41 -0.74 -11.69
N THR A 34 21.75 -0.56 -10.43
CA THR A 34 21.27 0.58 -9.62
C THR A 34 22.45 1.41 -9.15
N LEU A 35 22.47 2.67 -9.55
CA LEU A 35 23.36 3.68 -9.00
C LEU A 35 22.66 4.41 -7.86
N ASP A 36 23.20 4.29 -6.66
CA ASP A 36 22.69 4.94 -5.45
C ASP A 36 23.65 6.04 -5.00
N LYS A 37 23.14 7.29 -4.93
CA LYS A 37 23.86 8.44 -4.39
C LYS A 37 23.14 8.85 -3.13
N ASN A 38 23.85 8.88 -2.02
CA ASN A 38 23.30 9.21 -0.71
C ASN A 38 24.18 10.26 -0.02
N ILE A 39 23.57 11.26 0.60
CA ILE A 39 24.21 12.24 1.49
C ILE A 39 23.42 12.26 2.78
N GLY A 40 24.10 12.00 3.89
CA GLY A 40 23.47 11.97 5.20
C GLY A 40 24.25 12.73 6.26
N PHE A 41 23.60 12.98 7.37
CA PHE A 41 24.21 13.53 8.58
C PHE A 41 23.67 12.86 9.83
N ASP A 42 24.53 12.76 10.84
CA ASP A 42 24.20 12.31 12.19
C ASP A 42 24.70 13.36 13.18
N ILE A 43 23.78 13.92 13.95
CA ILE A 43 24.08 14.99 14.92
C ILE A 43 23.54 14.57 16.28
N THR A 44 24.41 14.60 17.28
CA THR A 44 24.02 14.39 18.67
C THR A 44 24.36 15.62 19.50
N ILE A 45 23.36 16.19 20.12
CA ILE A 45 23.45 17.46 20.88
C ILE A 45 22.77 17.32 22.25
N LEU A 46 22.76 18.41 23.03
CA LEU A 46 22.14 18.50 24.35
C LEU A 46 22.65 17.42 25.33
N ASN A 47 23.96 17.26 25.43
CA ASN A 47 24.59 16.23 26.29
C ASN A 47 24.05 14.83 25.98
N ASN A 48 24.03 14.46 24.71
CA ASN A 48 23.54 13.18 24.18
C ASN A 48 22.05 12.92 24.48
N ARG A 49 21.24 13.97 24.62
CA ARG A 49 19.79 13.82 24.79
C ARG A 49 19.01 13.88 23.49
N LEU A 50 19.53 14.59 22.48
CA LEU A 50 18.90 14.70 21.18
C LEU A 50 19.84 14.16 20.11
N THR A 51 19.39 13.14 19.40
CA THR A 51 20.04 12.60 18.22
C THR A 51 19.15 12.87 17.02
N LEU A 52 19.72 13.48 15.99
CA LEU A 52 19.08 13.76 14.71
C LEU A 52 19.87 13.05 13.62
N THR A 53 19.16 12.33 12.76
CA THR A 53 19.74 11.75 11.53
C THR A 53 18.95 12.20 10.34
N GLY A 54 19.60 12.41 9.22
CA GLY A 54 18.94 12.79 7.99
C GLY A 54 19.71 12.31 6.79
N ASP A 55 19.00 11.78 5.80
CA ASP A 55 19.55 11.24 4.57
C ASP A 55 18.76 11.74 3.38
N TYR A 56 19.46 12.20 2.36
CA TYR A 56 18.91 12.44 1.04
C TYR A 56 19.46 11.41 0.07
N TYR A 57 18.59 10.74 -0.67
CA TYR A 57 18.97 9.72 -1.64
C TYR A 57 18.49 10.06 -3.04
N TYR A 58 19.31 9.68 -4.01
CA TYR A 58 19.01 9.73 -5.42
C TYR A 58 19.46 8.41 -6.06
N LYS A 59 18.49 7.58 -6.47
CA LYS A 59 18.72 6.25 -7.03
C LYS A 59 18.30 6.24 -8.49
N THR A 60 19.13 5.67 -9.32
CA THR A 60 18.81 5.43 -10.73
C THR A 60 18.99 3.96 -11.03
N THR A 61 17.94 3.32 -11.49
CA THR A 61 17.98 1.92 -11.94
C THR A 61 17.83 1.88 -13.45
N ASP A 62 18.81 1.33 -14.15
CA ASP A 62 18.91 1.31 -15.62
C ASP A 62 19.78 0.12 -16.05
N PRO A 63 19.32 -0.76 -16.98
CA PRO A 63 17.94 -0.85 -17.45
C PRO A 63 17.03 -1.51 -16.43
N LEU A 64 15.73 -1.24 -16.51
CA LEU A 64 14.73 -1.99 -15.75
C LEU A 64 14.51 -3.36 -16.38
N LEU A 65 14.26 -4.37 -15.55
CA LEU A 65 13.80 -5.68 -15.97
C LEU A 65 12.28 -5.73 -15.84
N ILE A 66 11.59 -5.70 -16.96
CA ILE A 66 10.13 -5.58 -16.98
C ILE A 66 9.53 -6.79 -17.70
N ALA A 67 8.50 -7.37 -17.09
CA ALA A 67 7.65 -8.35 -17.74
C ALA A 67 6.72 -7.65 -18.74
N ILE A 68 6.72 -8.10 -19.98
CA ILE A 68 5.81 -7.61 -21.02
C ILE A 68 4.88 -8.71 -21.48
N SER A 69 3.64 -8.35 -21.79
CA SER A 69 2.68 -9.27 -22.37
C SER A 69 3.07 -9.65 -23.79
N MET A 70 2.88 -10.90 -24.11
CA MET A 70 3.09 -11.44 -25.47
C MET A 70 1.74 -11.79 -26.10
N PRO A 71 1.62 -11.70 -27.43
CA PRO A 71 0.41 -12.14 -28.10
C PRO A 71 0.20 -13.65 -27.85
N PRO A 72 -1.07 -14.11 -27.74
CA PRO A 72 -1.39 -15.54 -27.58
C PRO A 72 -0.80 -16.43 -28.67
N SER A 73 -0.54 -15.87 -29.85
CA SER A 73 0.14 -16.56 -30.98
C SER A 73 1.58 -16.99 -30.67
N SER A 74 2.18 -16.51 -29.59
CA SER A 74 3.49 -16.98 -29.12
C SER A 74 3.49 -18.43 -28.65
N GLY A 75 2.30 -19.00 -28.35
CA GLY A 75 2.12 -20.34 -27.83
C GLY A 75 2.57 -20.54 -26.39
N ALA A 76 3.02 -19.51 -25.69
CA ALA A 76 3.36 -19.57 -24.27
C ALA A 76 2.09 -19.45 -23.43
N THR A 77 1.95 -20.32 -22.42
CA THR A 77 0.75 -20.29 -21.56
C THR A 77 0.73 -19.11 -20.59
N ASP A 78 1.90 -18.64 -20.17
CA ASP A 78 1.99 -17.49 -19.26
C ASP A 78 1.84 -16.15 -20.01
N ASN A 79 1.87 -16.15 -21.35
CA ASN A 79 1.76 -14.96 -22.21
C ASN A 79 2.66 -13.78 -21.79
N MET A 80 3.79 -14.05 -21.15
CA MET A 80 4.71 -13.05 -20.62
C MET A 80 6.15 -13.38 -20.96
N THR A 81 6.94 -12.37 -21.24
CA THR A 81 8.42 -12.48 -21.34
C THR A 81 9.06 -11.28 -20.64
N TYR A 82 10.33 -11.44 -20.27
CA TYR A 82 11.09 -10.37 -19.63
C TYR A 82 12.00 -9.68 -20.62
N LYS A 83 12.07 -8.35 -20.54
CA LYS A 83 12.98 -7.53 -21.33
C LYS A 83 13.61 -6.43 -20.51
N ASN A 84 14.79 -6.01 -20.89
CA ASN A 84 15.47 -4.87 -20.32
C ASN A 84 15.15 -3.62 -21.14
N PHE A 85 14.45 -2.69 -20.52
CA PHE A 85 14.24 -1.35 -21.09
C PHE A 85 13.71 -0.41 -20.01
N GLY A 86 13.83 0.87 -20.30
CA GLY A 86 13.38 1.90 -19.38
C GLY A 86 14.32 2.08 -18.18
N LYS A 87 14.08 3.15 -17.49
CA LYS A 87 14.84 3.64 -16.35
C LYS A 87 13.91 4.14 -15.29
N GLN A 88 14.22 3.88 -14.04
CA GLN A 88 13.51 4.44 -12.91
C GLN A 88 14.46 5.33 -12.11
N THR A 89 14.04 6.56 -11.88
CA THR A 89 14.69 7.49 -10.98
C THR A 89 13.87 7.60 -9.71
N SER A 90 14.50 7.37 -8.56
CA SER A 90 13.89 7.49 -7.23
C SER A 90 14.67 8.51 -6.42
N LYS A 91 13.99 9.52 -5.88
CA LYS A 91 14.61 10.56 -5.04
C LYS A 91 13.76 10.81 -3.80
N GLY A 92 14.42 11.15 -2.72
CA GLY A 92 13.71 11.43 -1.48
C GLY A 92 14.63 11.73 -0.33
N PHE A 93 14.02 11.98 0.81
CA PHE A 93 14.74 12.16 2.05
C PHE A 93 14.09 11.37 3.18
N THR A 94 14.93 10.93 4.12
CA THR A 94 14.53 10.39 5.40
C THR A 94 15.10 11.25 6.51
N ALA A 95 14.36 11.41 7.59
CA ALA A 95 14.87 12.06 8.78
C ALA A 95 14.37 11.32 10.01
N SER A 96 15.20 11.24 11.05
CA SER A 96 14.77 10.73 12.35
C SER A 96 15.29 11.58 13.49
N ALA A 97 14.54 11.59 14.58
CA ALA A 97 14.88 12.27 15.79
C ALA A 97 14.59 11.37 17.00
N THR A 98 15.51 11.29 17.92
CA THR A 98 15.33 10.65 19.22
C THR A 98 15.67 11.65 20.31
N TYR A 99 14.72 11.87 21.22
CA TYR A 99 14.90 12.79 22.34
C TYR A 99 14.63 12.11 23.67
N TYR A 100 15.60 12.19 24.59
CA TYR A 100 15.46 11.74 25.96
C TYR A 100 14.89 12.84 26.83
N ILE A 101 13.61 12.76 27.16
CA ILE A 101 12.92 13.70 28.04
C ILE A 101 13.47 13.55 29.47
N ILE A 102 13.58 12.30 29.93
CA ILE A 102 14.15 11.93 31.22
C ILE A 102 15.25 10.90 30.97
N ARG A 103 16.41 11.09 31.58
CA ARG A 103 17.53 10.16 31.54
C ARG A 103 18.25 10.14 32.89
N ARG A 104 17.69 9.36 33.83
CA ARG A 104 18.24 9.17 35.16
C ARG A 104 18.47 7.68 35.42
N MET A 105 19.57 7.16 34.88
CA MET A 105 19.87 5.74 34.92
C MET A 105 20.09 5.22 36.33
N SER A 106 20.69 6.05 37.23
CA SER A 106 20.90 5.72 38.65
C SER A 106 19.57 5.49 39.42
N GLU A 107 18.51 6.16 39.01
CA GLU A 107 17.18 6.03 39.60
C GLU A 107 16.31 5.02 38.84
N ARG A 108 16.86 4.36 37.81
CA ARG A 108 16.13 3.45 36.92
C ARG A 108 14.91 4.12 36.28
N ILE A 109 15.05 5.41 35.89
CA ILE A 109 14.00 6.18 35.21
C ILE A 109 14.56 6.72 33.90
N TRP A 110 13.90 6.43 32.83
CA TRP A 110 14.17 7.04 31.55
C TRP A 110 12.90 7.12 30.68
N TRP A 111 12.82 8.17 29.90
CA TRP A 111 11.75 8.38 28.97
C TRP A 111 12.31 9.00 27.70
N SER A 112 12.08 8.34 26.58
CA SER A 112 12.48 8.82 25.28
C SER A 112 11.29 8.84 24.33
N VAL A 113 11.29 9.80 23.44
CA VAL A 113 10.42 9.86 22.26
C VAL A 113 11.28 9.79 21.00
N ARG A 114 10.79 9.09 20.01
CA ARG A 114 11.44 8.98 18.70
C ARG A 114 10.43 9.25 17.60
N GLY A 115 10.89 9.88 16.55
CA GLY A 115 10.10 10.09 15.34
C GLY A 115 10.96 9.88 14.12
N ASN A 116 10.42 9.29 13.10
CA ASN A 116 11.03 9.30 11.79
C ASN A 116 10.02 9.76 10.75
N LEU A 117 10.52 10.26 9.65
CA LEU A 117 9.74 10.64 8.50
C LEU A 117 10.46 10.22 7.21
N ARG A 118 9.69 9.89 6.22
CA ARG A 118 10.15 9.61 4.87
C ARG A 118 9.28 10.34 3.86
N HIS A 119 9.93 10.94 2.88
CA HIS A 119 9.34 11.50 1.68
C HIS A 119 10.10 11.01 0.46
N GLY A 120 9.42 10.71 -0.63
CA GLY A 120 10.07 10.31 -1.86
C GLY A 120 9.14 10.34 -3.06
N SER A 121 9.74 10.40 -4.25
CA SER A 121 9.07 10.31 -5.53
C SER A 121 9.83 9.39 -6.47
N ASN A 122 9.12 8.75 -7.39
CA ASN A 122 9.69 7.96 -8.46
C ASN A 122 9.28 8.55 -9.80
N GLU A 123 10.08 8.29 -10.81
CA GLU A 123 9.82 8.70 -12.18
C GLU A 123 10.32 7.61 -13.12
N LEU A 124 9.49 7.22 -14.07
CA LEU A 124 9.82 6.29 -15.13
C LEU A 124 10.24 7.07 -16.38
N SER A 125 11.20 6.54 -17.14
CA SER A 125 11.65 7.11 -18.40
C SER A 125 12.20 6.04 -19.33
N GLY A 126 12.23 6.31 -20.65
CA GLY A 126 12.74 5.38 -21.65
C GLY A 126 11.87 4.14 -21.87
N ILE A 127 10.61 4.19 -21.46
CA ILE A 127 9.62 3.12 -21.69
C ILE A 127 9.04 3.23 -23.09
N GLY A 128 8.74 4.48 -23.53
CA GLY A 128 8.03 4.73 -24.78
C GLY A 128 6.66 4.04 -24.78
N ASN A 129 6.30 3.43 -25.90
CA ASN A 129 5.03 2.72 -26.06
C ASN A 129 5.12 1.20 -25.80
N ARG A 130 6.23 0.71 -25.26
CA ARG A 130 6.46 -0.75 -25.07
C ARG A 130 5.49 -1.39 -24.08
N LEU A 131 4.92 -0.62 -23.16
CA LEU A 131 3.93 -1.08 -22.19
C LEU A 131 2.48 -0.73 -22.58
N GLU A 132 2.22 -0.23 -23.79
CA GLU A 132 0.86 0.15 -24.19
C GLU A 132 -0.11 -1.04 -24.17
N MET A 133 0.33 -2.21 -24.63
CA MET A 133 -0.48 -3.42 -24.56
C MET A 133 -0.78 -3.82 -23.10
N TYR A 134 0.20 -3.69 -22.20
CA TYR A 134 0.00 -3.92 -20.78
C TYR A 134 -0.98 -2.90 -20.19
N ASN A 135 -0.79 -1.62 -20.48
CA ASN A 135 -1.69 -0.56 -20.02
C ASN A 135 -3.13 -0.79 -20.51
N SER A 136 -3.31 -1.26 -21.75
CA SER A 136 -4.64 -1.59 -22.31
C SER A 136 -5.27 -2.79 -21.60
N GLN A 137 -4.50 -3.83 -21.28
CA GLN A 137 -4.98 -4.99 -20.53
C GLN A 137 -5.41 -4.61 -19.11
N GLU A 138 -4.62 -3.77 -18.41
CA GLU A 138 -4.95 -3.24 -17.09
C GLU A 138 -6.19 -2.34 -17.10
N ARG A 139 -6.47 -1.70 -18.23
CA ARG A 139 -7.61 -0.81 -18.44
C ARG A 139 -8.90 -1.57 -18.70
N GLU A 140 -8.86 -2.57 -19.57
CA GLU A 140 -10.03 -3.22 -20.16
C GLU A 140 -10.21 -4.67 -19.73
N GLY A 141 -9.18 -5.30 -19.14
CA GLY A 141 -9.19 -6.69 -18.72
C GLY A 141 -10.09 -6.99 -17.52
N ASP A 142 -10.21 -8.27 -17.18
CA ASP A 142 -11.04 -8.73 -16.05
C ASP A 142 -10.53 -8.23 -14.69
N ASN A 143 -9.21 -8.05 -14.57
CA ASN A 143 -8.54 -7.54 -13.36
C ASN A 143 -8.15 -6.07 -13.51
N ARG A 144 -9.10 -5.22 -13.82
CA ARG A 144 -8.89 -3.79 -14.03
C ARG A 144 -8.13 -3.15 -12.88
N SER A 145 -7.15 -2.32 -13.21
CA SER A 145 -6.41 -1.53 -12.24
C SER A 145 -6.34 -0.05 -12.63
N THR A 146 -5.94 0.78 -11.67
CA THR A 146 -5.72 2.21 -11.89
C THR A 146 -4.26 2.54 -12.16
N LYS A 147 -3.40 1.53 -12.39
CA LYS A 147 -1.98 1.72 -12.67
C LYS A 147 -1.72 1.78 -14.16
N ARG A 148 -0.89 2.74 -14.58
CA ARG A 148 -0.40 2.87 -15.96
C ARG A 148 1.07 3.25 -15.93
N TYR A 149 1.79 2.83 -16.93
CA TYR A 149 3.23 3.04 -17.04
C TYR A 149 3.54 3.83 -18.31
N TYR A 150 3.94 5.08 -18.13
CA TYR A 150 4.32 6.01 -19.18
C TYR A 150 5.60 6.76 -18.80
N ASP A 151 6.28 7.30 -19.78
CA ASP A 151 7.43 8.16 -19.53
C ASP A 151 7.01 9.42 -18.78
N GLY A 152 7.78 9.77 -17.74
CA GLY A 152 7.49 10.89 -16.83
C GLY A 152 6.47 10.59 -15.72
N ALA A 153 5.83 9.41 -15.74
CA ALA A 153 4.88 9.01 -14.71
C ALA A 153 5.58 8.37 -13.48
N ASP A 154 4.95 8.50 -12.33
CA ASP A 154 5.30 7.71 -11.13
C ASP A 154 4.57 6.36 -11.19
N PRO A 155 5.23 5.21 -10.94
CA PRO A 155 4.57 3.90 -10.86
C PRO A 155 3.42 3.81 -9.85
N ASP A 156 3.40 4.74 -8.90
CA ASP A 156 2.36 4.83 -7.87
C ASP A 156 1.23 5.82 -8.25
N ASP A 157 1.26 6.38 -9.46
CA ASP A 157 0.18 7.23 -9.95
C ASP A 157 -1.11 6.43 -10.13
N ILE A 158 -2.21 7.06 -9.75
CA ILE A 158 -3.56 6.54 -9.91
C ILE A 158 -4.16 7.20 -11.14
N TRP A 159 -4.40 6.39 -12.17
CA TRP A 159 -5.01 6.81 -13.42
C TRP A 159 -6.49 6.51 -13.41
N ALA A 160 -7.31 7.48 -13.72
CA ALA A 160 -8.75 7.31 -13.84
C ALA A 160 -9.37 8.42 -14.69
N VAL A 161 -10.54 8.15 -15.23
CA VAL A 161 -11.39 9.19 -15.82
C VAL A 161 -11.95 10.05 -14.70
N ARG A 162 -11.85 11.38 -14.83
CA ARG A 162 -12.36 12.30 -13.84
C ARG A 162 -13.89 12.26 -13.82
N SER A 163 -14.46 12.28 -12.61
CA SER A 163 -15.90 12.28 -12.38
C SER A 163 -16.34 13.57 -11.67
N ALA A 164 -17.43 14.15 -12.13
CA ALA A 164 -18.13 15.23 -11.44
C ALA A 164 -19.17 14.70 -10.42
N GLY A 165 -19.29 13.36 -10.30
CA GLY A 165 -20.24 12.71 -9.41
C GLY A 165 -21.53 12.27 -10.12
N ILE A 166 -22.56 11.99 -9.32
CA ILE A 166 -23.89 11.63 -9.85
C ILE A 166 -24.68 12.90 -10.13
N ASP A 167 -25.16 13.02 -11.36
CA ASP A 167 -26.04 14.13 -11.74
C ASP A 167 -27.39 14.03 -11.01
N PRO A 168 -27.75 15.06 -10.23
CA PRO A 168 -29.01 15.06 -9.49
C PRO A 168 -30.27 14.94 -10.37
N SER A 169 -30.19 15.35 -11.62
CA SER A 169 -31.35 15.33 -12.52
C SER A 169 -31.63 13.95 -13.10
N THR A 170 -30.57 13.19 -13.42
CA THR A 170 -30.68 11.94 -14.16
C THR A 170 -30.27 10.70 -13.36
N GLY A 171 -29.52 10.87 -12.25
CA GLY A 171 -28.96 9.78 -11.46
C GLY A 171 -27.81 9.05 -12.17
N ARG A 172 -27.33 9.57 -13.31
CA ARG A 172 -26.17 9.02 -14.03
C ARG A 172 -24.89 9.68 -13.57
N GLU A 173 -23.78 8.97 -13.65
CA GLU A 173 -22.47 9.55 -13.41
C GLU A 173 -22.08 10.48 -14.55
N LEU A 174 -21.54 11.64 -14.19
CA LEU A 174 -21.10 12.67 -15.13
C LEU A 174 -19.57 12.68 -15.14
N PHE A 175 -18.97 12.43 -16.29
CA PHE A 175 -17.53 12.39 -16.48
C PHE A 175 -17.01 13.71 -17.02
N ILE A 176 -15.71 13.96 -16.78
CA ILE A 176 -15.00 15.15 -17.25
C ILE A 176 -13.96 14.70 -18.24
N LYS A 177 -14.09 15.07 -19.49
CA LYS A 177 -13.13 14.80 -20.55
C LYS A 177 -11.76 15.47 -20.27
N LYS A 178 -10.74 15.09 -21.02
CA LYS A 178 -9.41 15.76 -20.95
C LYS A 178 -9.50 17.27 -21.19
N ASN A 179 -10.35 17.70 -22.13
CA ASN A 179 -10.57 19.11 -22.48
C ASN A 179 -11.43 19.87 -21.43
N GLY A 180 -11.96 19.20 -20.41
CA GLY A 180 -12.79 19.80 -19.37
C GLY A 180 -14.31 19.76 -19.64
N GLU A 181 -14.76 19.27 -20.79
CA GLU A 181 -16.18 19.11 -21.07
C GLU A 181 -16.81 18.00 -20.25
N LEU A 182 -18.09 18.17 -19.90
CA LEU A 182 -18.89 17.18 -19.20
C LEU A 182 -19.56 16.23 -20.19
N THR A 183 -19.57 14.94 -19.86
CA THR A 183 -20.19 13.90 -20.67
C THR A 183 -20.76 12.78 -19.79
N TYR A 184 -21.81 12.12 -20.28
CA TYR A 184 -22.32 10.88 -19.68
C TYR A 184 -21.66 9.63 -20.26
N ASP A 185 -20.88 9.79 -21.31
CA ASP A 185 -20.21 8.67 -21.98
C ASP A 185 -18.80 8.50 -21.41
N PHE A 186 -18.55 7.32 -20.91
CA PHE A 186 -17.25 6.95 -20.36
C PHE A 186 -16.31 6.54 -21.50
N SER A 187 -15.11 7.13 -21.53
CA SER A 187 -14.02 6.70 -22.42
C SER A 187 -12.71 6.65 -21.65
N TYR A 188 -11.96 5.58 -21.83
CA TYR A 188 -10.59 5.50 -21.33
C TYR A 188 -9.62 6.50 -21.99
N ASP A 189 -9.98 7.08 -23.13
CA ASP A 189 -9.19 8.13 -23.77
C ASP A 189 -9.12 9.40 -22.92
N ASP A 190 -10.10 9.59 -22.01
CA ASP A 190 -10.16 10.71 -21.07
C ASP A 190 -9.46 10.43 -19.74
N GLU A 191 -8.76 9.28 -19.62
CA GLU A 191 -8.01 8.91 -18.43
C GLU A 191 -6.82 9.86 -18.21
N VAL A 192 -6.64 10.29 -16.96
CA VAL A 192 -5.56 11.17 -16.52
C VAL A 192 -5.05 10.72 -15.15
N VAL A 193 -3.88 11.21 -14.75
CA VAL A 193 -3.41 11.06 -13.36
C VAL A 193 -4.32 11.90 -12.46
N VAL A 194 -5.07 11.25 -11.58
CA VAL A 194 -5.98 11.91 -10.64
C VAL A 194 -5.38 12.04 -9.24
N ALA A 195 -4.43 11.17 -8.88
CA ALA A 195 -3.77 11.15 -7.59
C ALA A 195 -2.52 10.28 -7.63
N ASN A 196 -1.81 10.20 -6.50
CA ASN A 196 -0.70 9.28 -6.30
C ASN A 196 -0.96 8.46 -5.02
N SER A 197 -0.70 7.14 -5.08
CA SER A 197 -0.97 6.22 -3.96
C SER A 197 0.09 6.32 -2.86
N ARG A 198 1.26 6.85 -3.18
CA ARG A 198 2.32 7.04 -2.19
C ARG A 198 1.96 8.18 -1.24
N PRO A 199 2.14 7.99 0.08
CA PRO A 199 2.06 9.09 1.02
C PRO A 199 3.10 10.17 0.72
N LYS A 200 2.71 11.44 0.83
CA LYS A 200 3.67 12.55 0.77
C LYS A 200 4.65 12.48 1.92
N VAL A 201 4.16 12.06 3.09
CA VAL A 201 4.98 11.83 4.29
C VAL A 201 4.44 10.60 5.01
N GLU A 202 5.35 9.73 5.39
CA GLU A 202 5.05 8.60 6.26
C GLU A 202 6.16 8.39 7.29
N GLY A 203 5.82 7.74 8.39
CA GLY A 203 6.81 7.46 9.41
C GLY A 203 6.22 6.81 10.64
N VAL A 204 7.07 6.70 11.68
CA VAL A 204 6.73 6.13 12.97
C VAL A 204 7.04 7.14 14.07
N LEU A 205 6.11 7.32 14.99
CA LEU A 205 6.30 8.04 16.25
C LEU A 205 6.29 7.02 17.37
N GLY A 206 7.38 6.92 18.13
CA GLY A 206 7.52 5.98 19.22
C GLY A 206 7.78 6.67 20.55
N THR A 207 7.34 6.06 21.63
CA THR A 207 7.72 6.46 22.97
C THR A 207 8.13 5.25 23.78
N ASN A 208 9.22 5.38 24.53
CA ASN A 208 9.72 4.36 25.41
C ASN A 208 9.84 4.96 26.82
N PHE A 209 9.10 4.42 27.74
CA PHE A 209 9.10 4.83 29.13
C PHE A 209 9.56 3.66 30.01
N SER A 210 10.43 3.94 30.97
CA SER A 210 10.85 2.97 31.98
C SER A 210 10.95 3.64 33.34
N TRP A 211 10.41 2.99 34.33
CA TRP A 211 10.40 3.47 35.73
C TRP A 211 10.44 2.29 36.71
N LYS A 212 11.54 2.17 37.46
CA LYS A 212 11.71 1.19 38.55
C LYS A 212 11.27 -0.24 38.20
N GLY A 213 11.62 -0.71 37.02
CA GLY A 213 11.25 -2.04 36.53
C GLY A 213 10.03 -2.07 35.64
N PHE A 214 9.09 -1.13 35.73
CA PHE A 214 8.02 -0.98 34.76
C PHE A 214 8.54 -0.41 33.43
N SER A 215 8.07 -0.94 32.31
CA SER A 215 8.39 -0.44 30.98
C SER A 215 7.13 -0.39 30.12
N CYS A 216 7.04 0.67 29.30
CA CYS A 216 5.94 0.86 28.35
C CYS A 216 6.50 1.41 27.03
N ASN A 217 6.25 0.71 25.94
CA ASN A 217 6.66 1.12 24.61
C ASN A 217 5.41 1.21 23.74
N LEU A 218 5.28 2.31 22.99
CA LEU A 218 4.20 2.56 22.06
C LEU A 218 4.82 2.98 20.70
N ASP A 219 4.33 2.39 19.62
CA ASP A 219 4.72 2.75 18.26
C ASP A 219 3.48 3.08 17.42
N PHE A 220 3.43 4.31 16.94
CA PHE A 220 2.40 4.83 16.05
C PHE A 220 2.96 4.98 14.66
N ARG A 221 2.33 4.37 13.68
CA ARG A 221 2.61 4.64 12.27
C ARG A 221 1.65 5.70 11.75
N TYR A 222 2.18 6.68 11.05
CA TYR A 222 1.40 7.70 10.36
C TYR A 222 1.71 7.72 8.86
N ARG A 223 0.68 8.02 8.06
CA ARG A 223 0.76 8.19 6.61
C ARG A 223 -0.12 9.37 6.23
N VAL A 224 0.40 10.32 5.46
CA VAL A 224 -0.31 11.56 5.13
C VAL A 224 -0.08 11.90 3.65
N GLY A 225 -1.15 12.27 2.97
CA GLY A 225 -1.12 12.83 1.62
C GLY A 225 -1.10 11.81 0.49
N GLY A 226 -1.25 10.51 0.80
CA GLY A 226 -1.51 9.48 -0.20
C GLY A 226 -2.98 9.43 -0.61
N HIS A 227 -3.26 8.67 -1.65
CA HIS A 227 -4.61 8.38 -2.11
C HIS A 227 -4.75 6.87 -2.36
N SER A 228 -5.96 6.40 -2.37
CA SER A 228 -6.24 4.99 -2.66
C SER A 228 -7.56 4.87 -3.42
N PHE A 229 -7.61 3.95 -4.37
CA PHE A 229 -8.87 3.54 -4.97
C PHE A 229 -9.62 2.64 -3.98
N ASN A 230 -10.80 3.07 -3.54
CA ASN A 230 -11.61 2.34 -2.57
C ASN A 230 -12.39 1.22 -3.28
N SER A 231 -11.75 0.07 -3.43
CA SER A 231 -12.34 -1.11 -4.08
C SER A 231 -13.55 -1.67 -3.33
N VAL A 232 -13.62 -1.50 -2.02
CA VAL A 232 -14.79 -1.91 -1.22
C VAL A 232 -15.98 -1.04 -1.57
N LEU A 233 -15.80 0.27 -1.63
CA LEU A 233 -16.85 1.21 -2.02
C LEU A 233 -17.32 0.94 -3.46
N PHE A 234 -16.37 0.67 -4.36
CA PHE A 234 -16.65 0.37 -5.76
C PHE A 234 -17.40 -0.96 -5.93
N ASN A 235 -16.91 -2.05 -5.34
CA ASN A 235 -17.44 -3.39 -5.56
C ASN A 235 -18.62 -3.77 -4.65
N LYS A 236 -18.65 -3.26 -3.40
CA LYS A 236 -19.62 -3.68 -2.38
C LYS A 236 -20.72 -2.65 -2.12
N VAL A 237 -20.54 -1.43 -2.60
CA VAL A 237 -21.52 -0.36 -2.44
C VAL A 237 -22.09 0.07 -3.79
N GLU A 238 -21.25 0.43 -4.75
CA GLU A 238 -21.70 0.91 -6.07
C GLU A 238 -22.13 -0.23 -6.99
N ASN A 239 -21.28 -1.22 -7.21
CA ASN A 239 -21.47 -2.32 -8.14
C ASN A 239 -21.81 -3.63 -7.40
N ILE A 240 -22.96 -3.64 -6.70
CA ILE A 240 -23.41 -4.86 -6.02
C ILE A 240 -23.86 -5.85 -7.08
N SER A 241 -23.25 -7.04 -7.11
CA SER A 241 -23.68 -8.09 -8.01
C SER A 241 -25.00 -8.72 -7.51
N THR A 242 -25.87 -9.09 -8.43
CA THR A 242 -27.14 -9.74 -8.11
C THR A 242 -26.94 -11.02 -7.26
N ASN A 243 -25.89 -11.79 -7.55
CA ASN A 243 -25.55 -12.98 -6.79
C ASN A 243 -25.10 -12.68 -5.34
N SER A 244 -24.64 -11.46 -5.08
CA SER A 244 -24.23 -11.05 -3.73
C SER A 244 -25.39 -10.61 -2.86
N LEU A 245 -26.58 -10.33 -3.42
CA LEU A 245 -27.74 -9.82 -2.67
C LEU A 245 -28.30 -10.82 -1.65
N ILE A 246 -27.98 -12.11 -1.79
CA ILE A 246 -28.36 -13.15 -0.83
C ILE A 246 -27.52 -13.12 0.47
N TYR A 247 -26.39 -12.39 0.47
CA TYR A 247 -25.51 -12.26 1.63
C TYR A 247 -25.69 -10.90 2.31
N ASN A 248 -25.15 -10.76 3.51
CA ASN A 248 -25.13 -9.48 4.22
C ASN A 248 -24.40 -8.42 3.37
N GLN A 249 -25.06 -7.27 3.18
CA GLN A 249 -24.55 -6.16 2.41
C GLN A 249 -23.91 -5.12 3.31
N ASP A 250 -22.98 -4.33 2.73
CA ASP A 250 -22.48 -3.12 3.38
C ASP A 250 -23.64 -2.15 3.60
N LYS A 251 -23.84 -1.69 4.84
CA LYS A 251 -24.92 -0.76 5.17
C LYS A 251 -24.87 0.54 4.36
N ARG A 252 -23.69 0.96 3.89
CA ARG A 252 -23.52 2.13 3.00
C ARG A 252 -24.23 1.96 1.66
N ALA A 253 -24.49 0.70 1.25
CA ALA A 253 -25.25 0.39 0.04
C ALA A 253 -26.70 0.89 0.08
N LEU A 254 -27.24 1.18 1.27
CA LEU A 254 -28.59 1.71 1.47
C LEU A 254 -28.65 3.23 1.54
N TYR A 255 -27.52 3.90 1.73
CA TYR A 255 -27.47 5.34 1.95
C TYR A 255 -26.83 6.05 0.77
N ASP A 256 -27.09 7.37 0.66
CA ASP A 256 -26.51 8.26 -0.34
C ASP A 256 -26.71 7.80 -1.80
N ARG A 257 -27.81 7.06 -2.06
CA ARG A 257 -28.20 6.63 -3.39
C ARG A 257 -29.22 7.57 -4.00
N TRP A 258 -29.05 7.85 -5.28
CA TRP A 258 -30.03 8.59 -6.05
C TRP A 258 -31.32 7.77 -6.20
N GLN A 259 -32.47 8.38 -5.88
CA GLN A 259 -33.79 7.77 -5.96
C GLN A 259 -34.72 8.51 -6.94
N LYS A 260 -34.68 9.84 -6.93
CA LYS A 260 -35.54 10.69 -7.74
C LYS A 260 -34.81 11.95 -8.21
N PRO A 261 -35.29 12.59 -9.31
CA PRO A 261 -34.75 13.87 -9.78
C PRO A 261 -34.65 14.91 -8.67
N GLY A 262 -33.48 15.54 -8.54
CA GLY A 262 -33.17 16.52 -7.51
C GLY A 262 -32.35 15.94 -6.33
N ASP A 263 -32.25 14.64 -6.18
CA ASP A 263 -31.48 14.03 -5.10
C ASP A 263 -29.98 14.24 -5.33
N LYS A 264 -29.29 14.78 -4.31
CA LYS A 264 -27.82 14.83 -4.25
C LYS A 264 -27.31 13.54 -3.65
N ALA A 265 -26.74 12.67 -4.47
CA ALA A 265 -26.33 11.34 -4.08
C ALA A 265 -24.87 11.05 -4.46
N GLN A 266 -24.21 10.20 -3.69
CA GLN A 266 -22.86 9.71 -4.00
C GLN A 266 -22.88 8.47 -4.90
N PHE A 267 -23.98 7.72 -4.90
CA PHE A 267 -24.12 6.45 -5.61
C PHE A 267 -25.34 6.46 -6.53
N LYS A 268 -25.24 5.68 -7.61
CA LYS A 268 -26.34 5.48 -8.56
C LYS A 268 -27.56 4.83 -7.90
N ASN A 269 -28.70 4.87 -8.57
CA ASN A 269 -29.88 4.14 -8.14
C ASN A 269 -29.60 2.64 -7.99
N ILE A 270 -30.07 2.02 -6.91
CA ILE A 270 -29.85 0.61 -6.64
C ILE A 270 -30.49 -0.32 -7.71
N ALA A 271 -31.58 0.13 -8.33
CA ALA A 271 -32.21 -0.60 -9.40
C ALA A 271 -31.42 -0.57 -10.73
N ASN A 272 -30.42 0.31 -10.83
CA ASN A 272 -29.54 0.36 -11.99
C ASN A 272 -28.45 -0.72 -11.87
N SER A 273 -28.63 -1.85 -12.57
CA SER A 273 -27.73 -2.99 -12.60
C SER A 273 -26.54 -2.82 -13.56
N THR A 274 -26.46 -1.72 -14.33
CA THR A 274 -25.32 -1.48 -15.23
C THR A 274 -24.04 -1.33 -14.43
N SER A 275 -22.96 -1.97 -14.83
CA SER A 275 -21.68 -1.83 -14.15
C SER A 275 -21.15 -0.41 -14.29
N THR A 276 -20.88 0.24 -13.19
CA THR A 276 -20.20 1.56 -13.15
C THR A 276 -18.73 1.36 -13.46
N PRO A 277 -18.11 2.16 -14.34
CA PRO A 277 -16.69 2.08 -14.61
C PRO A 277 -15.85 2.66 -13.47
N MET A 278 -14.54 2.34 -13.48
CA MET A 278 -13.58 2.87 -12.50
C MET A 278 -13.30 4.35 -12.80
N SER A 279 -13.81 5.24 -11.96
CA SER A 279 -13.63 6.68 -12.09
C SER A 279 -12.95 7.28 -10.85
N SER A 280 -12.56 8.54 -10.94
CA SER A 280 -11.96 9.27 -9.82
C SER A 280 -12.89 9.40 -8.60
N ARG A 281 -14.18 9.14 -8.74
CA ARG A 281 -15.17 9.15 -7.64
C ARG A 281 -14.82 8.19 -6.51
N PHE A 282 -14.13 7.10 -6.84
CA PHE A 282 -13.71 6.09 -5.86
C PHE A 282 -12.27 6.29 -5.37
N VAL A 283 -11.56 7.30 -5.87
CA VAL A 283 -10.22 7.66 -5.40
C VAL A 283 -10.35 8.58 -4.21
N GLN A 284 -9.89 8.12 -3.04
CA GLN A 284 -10.02 8.84 -1.79
C GLN A 284 -8.66 9.15 -1.18
N LYS A 285 -8.58 10.26 -0.45
CA LYS A 285 -7.37 10.63 0.29
C LYS A 285 -7.17 9.65 1.45
N ASP A 286 -6.02 8.98 1.47
CA ASP A 286 -5.64 8.00 2.50
C ASP A 286 -4.65 8.61 3.50
N ASN A 287 -5.19 9.23 4.54
CA ASN A 287 -4.41 9.61 5.71
C ASN A 287 -4.72 8.63 6.83
N SER A 288 -3.69 8.12 7.48
CA SER A 288 -3.90 7.15 8.55
C SER A 288 -2.93 7.36 9.72
N LEU A 289 -3.41 7.04 10.92
CA LEU A 289 -2.65 6.90 12.16
C LEU A 289 -3.01 5.56 12.78
N SER A 290 -2.02 4.69 12.96
CA SER A 290 -2.21 3.37 13.56
C SER A 290 -1.34 3.23 14.80
N LEU A 291 -1.88 2.69 15.89
CA LEU A 291 -1.08 2.18 16.99
C LEU A 291 -0.74 0.72 16.66
N GLU A 292 0.50 0.52 16.19
CA GLU A 292 0.94 -0.77 15.66
C GLU A 292 1.46 -1.71 16.72
N ALA A 293 2.12 -1.17 17.74
CA ALA A 293 2.68 -1.98 18.81
C ALA A 293 2.53 -1.30 20.18
N LEU A 294 2.10 -2.08 21.13
CA LEU A 294 2.13 -1.78 22.55
C LEU A 294 2.88 -2.90 23.25
N ARG A 295 3.89 -2.54 24.03
CA ARG A 295 4.58 -3.45 24.92
C ARG A 295 4.53 -2.87 26.31
N ILE A 296 4.06 -3.66 27.26
CA ILE A 296 4.11 -3.38 28.69
C ILE A 296 4.94 -4.47 29.33
N GLY A 297 5.93 -4.10 30.14
CA GLY A 297 6.80 -5.04 30.82
C GLY A 297 7.02 -4.65 32.27
N TYR A 298 7.29 -5.64 33.07
CA TYR A 298 7.73 -5.45 34.46
C TYR A 298 8.90 -6.38 34.78
N GLU A 299 10.00 -5.78 35.18
CA GLU A 299 11.20 -6.47 35.63
C GLU A 299 11.28 -6.37 37.15
N PHE A 300 11.21 -7.51 37.84
CA PHE A 300 11.26 -7.58 39.30
C PHE A 300 12.62 -7.12 39.83
N SER A 301 12.63 -6.58 41.03
CA SER A 301 13.88 -6.13 41.65
C SER A 301 14.82 -7.32 41.89
N PRO A 302 16.13 -7.18 41.66
CA PRO A 302 17.10 -8.24 41.92
C PRO A 302 17.03 -8.79 43.32
N GLU A 303 16.80 -7.93 44.34
CA GLU A 303 16.69 -8.30 45.71
C GLU A 303 15.53 -9.30 46.00
N LEU A 304 14.41 -9.15 45.31
CA LEU A 304 13.28 -10.05 45.40
C LEU A 304 13.53 -11.36 44.68
N VAL A 305 14.09 -11.28 43.49
CA VAL A 305 14.29 -12.41 42.57
C VAL A 305 15.37 -13.35 43.13
N HIS A 306 16.44 -12.81 43.71
CA HIS A 306 17.50 -13.60 44.33
C HIS A 306 16.98 -14.40 45.55
N LYS A 307 15.99 -13.91 46.30
CA LYS A 307 15.34 -14.68 47.38
C LYS A 307 14.63 -15.93 46.84
N TRP A 308 14.26 -15.94 45.59
CA TRP A 308 13.63 -17.08 44.90
C TRP A 308 14.65 -17.99 44.18
N GLY A 309 15.95 -17.72 44.33
CA GLY A 309 17.04 -18.48 43.69
C GLY A 309 17.15 -18.20 42.19
N LEU A 310 16.61 -17.08 41.71
CA LEU A 310 16.62 -16.71 40.30
C LEU A 310 17.56 -15.52 40.07
N GLY A 311 18.18 -15.47 38.90
CA GLY A 311 19.02 -14.36 38.48
C GLY A 311 18.20 -13.15 38.03
N SER A 312 17.15 -13.37 37.25
CA SER A 312 16.21 -12.31 36.81
C SER A 312 14.83 -12.87 36.50
N LEU A 313 13.83 -12.04 36.64
CA LEU A 313 12.45 -12.35 36.26
C LEU A 313 11.81 -11.11 35.58
N ARG A 314 11.32 -11.28 34.34
CA ARG A 314 10.63 -10.25 33.58
C ARG A 314 9.34 -10.80 33.01
N LEU A 315 8.26 -10.04 33.19
CA LEU A 315 6.97 -10.29 32.55
C LEU A 315 6.74 -9.26 31.45
N ASN A 316 6.27 -9.69 30.29
CA ASN A 316 5.92 -8.80 29.19
C ASN A 316 4.55 -9.16 28.65
N ALA A 317 3.79 -8.14 28.29
CA ALA A 317 2.57 -8.23 27.51
C ALA A 317 2.76 -7.46 26.19
N TYR A 318 2.34 -8.06 25.10
CA TYR A 318 2.46 -7.50 23.75
C TYR A 318 1.09 -7.47 23.09
N MET A 319 0.80 -6.38 22.43
CA MET A 319 -0.37 -6.25 21.60
C MET A 319 0.02 -5.53 20.31
N ASN A 320 -0.36 -6.09 19.18
CA ASN A 320 -0.14 -5.49 17.88
C ASN A 320 -1.48 -5.05 17.27
N ASP A 321 -1.41 -4.10 16.32
CA ASP A 321 -2.56 -3.69 15.50
C ASP A 321 -3.77 -3.23 16.31
N ILE A 322 -3.53 -2.39 17.33
CA ILE A 322 -4.50 -2.03 18.38
C ILE A 322 -5.63 -1.20 17.80
N PHE A 323 -5.30 -0.13 17.07
CA PHE A 323 -6.29 0.65 16.36
C PHE A 323 -5.69 1.31 15.11
N ARG A 324 -6.56 1.66 14.19
CA ARG A 324 -6.25 2.48 13.02
C ARG A 324 -7.32 3.54 12.84
N LEU A 325 -6.91 4.79 12.83
CA LEU A 325 -7.70 5.93 12.39
C LEU A 325 -7.32 6.20 10.93
N SER A 326 -8.31 6.30 10.06
CA SER A 326 -8.08 6.54 8.63
C SER A 326 -9.19 7.40 8.05
N THR A 327 -8.84 8.24 7.09
CA THR A 327 -9.83 9.00 6.29
C THR A 327 -10.64 8.08 5.38
N ILE A 328 -10.12 6.90 5.06
CA ILE A 328 -10.83 5.86 4.30
C ILE A 328 -11.35 4.81 5.28
N LYS A 329 -12.65 4.55 5.24
CA LYS A 329 -13.22 3.40 5.95
C LYS A 329 -12.92 2.13 5.15
N MET A 330 -11.82 1.47 5.49
CA MET A 330 -11.53 0.11 5.03
C MET A 330 -12.03 -0.86 6.08
N GLU A 331 -12.94 -1.73 5.70
CA GLU A 331 -13.43 -2.77 6.59
C GLU A 331 -12.35 -3.84 6.76
N ARG A 332 -11.97 -4.08 8.02
CA ARG A 332 -11.11 -5.21 8.38
C ARG A 332 -11.99 -6.44 8.58
N GLY A 333 -11.51 -7.59 8.13
CA GLY A 333 -12.16 -8.87 8.39
C GLY A 333 -13.36 -9.19 7.50
N THR A 334 -13.43 -8.60 6.31
CA THR A 334 -14.47 -8.97 5.32
C THR A 334 -14.33 -10.41 4.82
N SER A 335 -13.10 -10.93 4.74
CA SER A 335 -12.81 -12.30 4.35
C SER A 335 -12.53 -13.21 5.55
N TYR A 336 -11.92 -12.65 6.61
CA TYR A 336 -11.67 -13.31 7.89
C TYR A 336 -12.02 -12.37 9.04
N PRO A 337 -12.60 -12.87 10.15
CA PRO A 337 -12.83 -12.07 11.33
C PRO A 337 -11.51 -11.44 11.81
N PHE A 338 -11.53 -10.13 12.03
CA PHE A 338 -10.37 -9.45 12.60
C PHE A 338 -10.28 -9.78 14.09
N ALA A 339 -9.27 -10.56 14.46
CA ALA A 339 -8.98 -10.89 15.86
C ALA A 339 -7.89 -9.97 16.41
N ARG A 340 -8.11 -9.47 17.62
CA ARG A 340 -7.06 -8.84 18.43
C ARG A 340 -6.45 -9.88 19.33
N SER A 341 -5.12 -10.00 19.31
CA SER A 341 -4.38 -10.92 20.16
C SER A 341 -3.54 -10.15 21.18
N VAL A 342 -3.52 -10.64 22.39
CA VAL A 342 -2.57 -10.22 23.42
C VAL A 342 -1.68 -11.41 23.73
N SER A 343 -0.37 -11.21 23.66
CA SER A 343 0.62 -12.23 23.95
C SER A 343 1.32 -11.90 25.26
N PHE A 344 1.56 -12.91 26.08
CA PHE A 344 2.32 -12.78 27.33
C PHE A 344 3.62 -13.58 27.21
N ALA A 345 4.69 -13.01 27.72
CA ALA A 345 5.98 -13.68 27.78
C ALA A 345 6.59 -13.54 29.18
N ILE A 346 7.10 -14.63 29.69
CA ILE A 346 7.86 -14.70 30.95
C ILE A 346 9.30 -15.02 30.58
N SER A 347 10.23 -14.16 30.96
CA SER A 347 11.65 -14.37 30.80
C SER A 347 12.26 -14.59 32.19
N LEU A 348 12.94 -15.71 32.37
CA LEU A 348 13.52 -16.15 33.63
C LEU A 348 14.98 -16.55 33.38
N THR A 349 15.87 -16.08 34.25
CA THR A 349 17.27 -16.51 34.26
C THR A 349 17.52 -17.15 35.66
N LEU A 350 18.18 -18.31 35.65
CA LEU A 350 18.61 -19.03 36.84
C LEU A 350 19.98 -18.55 37.31
#